data_e1ca77f403a2968f621e900377faadb4
#
_entry.id   e1ca77f403a2968f621e900377faadb4
#
_cell.length_a   1.000
_cell.length_b   1.000
_cell.length_c   1.000
_cell.angle_alpha   90.00
_cell.angle_beta   90.00
_cell.angle_gamma   90.00
#
_symmetry.space_group_name_H-M   'P 1'
#
loop_
_entity.id
_entity.type
_entity.pdbx_description
1 polymer ?
#
loop_
_entity_poly.entity_id
_entity_poly.type
_entity_poly.pdbx_seq_one_letter_code
_entity_poly.pdbx_strand_id
1 'polypeptide(L)'
;ILKGPTAMGMVKLMDDSDNGDTGANHYNFTIAASPDEITPQIVQGNVDIAAVPANLASVLYNKEGVDVSVLAVNTLGVLYIVENGDSVQSVADLKGKTIYASGKGATPEYALNYMLTANGIDPEKDVTIEYKSEHSECVAALAANEDAVAMLPQPFVTVAMTQNENIRVALDLTEEWEKASGDGDTKAALITGVVIARNDFIEAHPDAVETFLQQYEASVNYVNDNVAEAAVLVGNYDIVAAQVAEKAIPECNITFIAGNDMKAKLSSYLGILFEQNPAAVGGALPNDDFYYNAD
;
A
#
# COMPACT_ATOMS: atom_id res chain seq x y z
N ILE A 1 -4.62 -11.97 -0.58
CA ILE A 1 -3.55 -10.96 -0.62
C ILE A 1 -3.72 -10.15 -1.89
N LEU A 2 -3.55 -8.82 -1.85
CA LEU A 2 -3.47 -8.02 -3.08
C LEU A 2 -2.09 -8.14 -3.74
N LYS A 3 -2.10 -8.26 -5.07
CA LYS A 3 -0.91 -8.27 -5.93
C LYS A 3 -0.14 -6.95 -5.80
N GLY A 4 1.17 -7.03 -5.63
CA GLY A 4 2.04 -5.86 -5.46
C GLY A 4 2.84 -5.92 -4.16
N PRO A 5 3.27 -4.78 -3.59
CA PRO A 5 4.10 -4.74 -2.38
C PRO A 5 3.52 -5.53 -1.20
N THR A 6 2.20 -5.49 -1.01
CA THR A 6 1.51 -6.26 0.04
C THR A 6 1.69 -7.78 -0.11
N ALA A 7 1.78 -8.30 -1.33
CA ALA A 7 2.07 -9.72 -1.58
C ALA A 7 3.57 -10.03 -1.49
N MET A 8 4.43 -9.09 -1.88
CA MET A 8 5.89 -9.29 -1.86
C MET A 8 6.41 -9.62 -0.46
N GLY A 9 5.89 -8.96 0.58
CA GLY A 9 6.28 -9.24 1.97
C GLY A 9 5.90 -10.63 2.47
N MET A 10 4.99 -11.35 1.78
CA MET A 10 4.54 -12.70 2.17
C MET A 10 5.21 -13.83 1.39
N VAL A 11 6.04 -13.55 0.38
CA VAL A 11 6.53 -14.61 -0.53
C VAL A 11 7.37 -15.67 0.16
N LYS A 12 8.10 -15.32 1.22
CA LYS A 12 8.84 -16.33 1.98
C LYS A 12 7.90 -17.21 2.81
N LEU A 13 6.89 -16.65 3.42
CA LEU A 13 5.85 -17.42 4.13
C LEU A 13 5.07 -18.32 3.16
N MET A 14 4.81 -17.85 1.93
CA MET A 14 4.18 -18.67 0.89
C MET A 14 5.09 -19.85 0.49
N ASP A 15 6.37 -19.60 0.28
CA ASP A 15 7.38 -20.63 -0.03
C ASP A 15 7.51 -21.66 1.10
N ASP A 16 7.59 -21.21 2.36
CA ASP A 16 7.62 -22.09 3.53
C ASP A 16 6.35 -22.94 3.63
N SER A 17 5.19 -22.37 3.32
CA SER A 17 3.93 -23.11 3.30
C SER A 17 3.91 -24.19 2.22
N ASP A 18 4.36 -23.88 1.00
CA ASP A 18 4.41 -24.83 -0.10
C ASP A 18 5.41 -25.99 0.19
N ASN A 19 6.46 -25.71 0.96
CA ASN A 19 7.44 -26.70 1.40
C ASN A 19 7.02 -27.47 2.66
N GLY A 20 5.92 -27.07 3.34
CA GLY A 20 5.44 -27.69 4.57
C GLY A 20 6.21 -27.27 5.81
N ASP A 21 6.92 -26.15 5.78
CA ASP A 21 7.80 -25.65 6.84
C ASP A 21 7.10 -24.65 7.80
N THR A 22 5.77 -24.58 7.78
CA THR A 22 4.97 -23.66 8.61
C THR A 22 4.50 -24.24 9.95
N GLY A 23 5.00 -25.41 10.33
CA GLY A 23 4.69 -26.07 11.61
C GLY A 23 3.23 -26.47 11.72
N ALA A 24 2.52 -25.92 12.74
CA ALA A 24 1.11 -26.27 12.99
C ALA A 24 0.12 -25.53 12.08
N ASN A 25 0.52 -24.40 11.50
CA ASN A 25 -0.33 -23.65 10.58
C ASN A 25 -0.26 -24.23 9.17
N HIS A 26 -1.41 -24.28 8.51
CA HIS A 26 -1.53 -24.63 7.10
C HIS A 26 -2.21 -23.47 6.37
N TYR A 27 -1.52 -22.88 5.41
CA TYR A 27 -2.02 -21.71 4.69
C TYR A 27 -2.54 -22.05 3.30
N ASN A 28 -3.64 -21.44 2.90
CA ASN A 28 -4.12 -21.42 1.53
C ASN A 28 -4.07 -19.98 1.04
N PHE A 29 -3.09 -19.63 0.22
CA PHE A 29 -2.93 -18.29 -0.29
C PHE A 29 -3.71 -18.08 -1.59
N THR A 30 -4.35 -16.90 -1.69
CA THR A 30 -4.96 -16.41 -2.91
C THR A 30 -4.45 -15.01 -3.19
N ILE A 31 -3.88 -14.78 -4.37
CA ILE A 31 -3.44 -13.46 -4.83
C ILE A 31 -4.53 -12.88 -5.72
N ALA A 32 -5.08 -11.73 -5.30
CA ALA A 32 -6.10 -10.99 -6.04
C ALA A 32 -5.46 -9.81 -6.79
N ALA A 33 -5.93 -9.54 -8.00
CA ALA A 33 -5.42 -8.44 -8.81
C ALA A 33 -5.96 -7.07 -8.37
N SER A 34 -7.14 -7.05 -7.74
CA SER A 34 -7.81 -5.81 -7.32
C SER A 34 -8.56 -5.95 -5.99
N PRO A 35 -8.85 -4.83 -5.30
CA PRO A 35 -9.71 -4.82 -4.12
C PRO A 35 -11.12 -5.37 -4.39
N ASP A 36 -11.64 -5.21 -5.61
CA ASP A 36 -12.97 -5.69 -6.00
C ASP A 36 -13.08 -7.22 -6.00
N GLU A 37 -11.96 -7.92 -6.19
CA GLU A 37 -11.90 -9.38 -6.13
C GLU A 37 -11.86 -9.89 -4.68
N ILE A 38 -11.14 -9.21 -3.78
CA ILE A 38 -10.93 -9.69 -2.40
C ILE A 38 -12.04 -9.23 -1.45
N THR A 39 -12.61 -8.03 -1.64
CA THR A 39 -13.64 -7.47 -0.76
C THR A 39 -14.86 -8.38 -0.57
N PRO A 40 -15.45 -8.98 -1.63
CA PRO A 40 -16.57 -9.91 -1.48
C PRO A 40 -16.17 -11.15 -0.67
N GLN A 41 -14.94 -11.64 -0.78
CA GLN A 41 -14.47 -12.82 -0.06
C GLN A 41 -14.37 -12.55 1.46
N ILE A 42 -13.91 -11.34 1.82
CA ILE A 42 -13.86 -10.90 3.21
C ILE A 42 -15.27 -10.77 3.78
N VAL A 43 -16.16 -10.06 3.09
CA VAL A 43 -17.54 -9.81 3.53
C VAL A 43 -18.35 -11.10 3.67
N GLN A 44 -18.08 -12.12 2.83
CA GLN A 44 -18.74 -13.43 2.88
C GLN A 44 -18.10 -14.39 3.89
N GLY A 45 -16.99 -14.01 4.52
CA GLY A 45 -16.26 -14.85 5.47
C GLY A 45 -15.52 -16.03 4.81
N ASN A 46 -15.18 -15.91 3.52
CA ASN A 46 -14.46 -16.96 2.78
C ASN A 46 -12.94 -16.91 2.98
N VAL A 47 -12.42 -15.84 3.59
CA VAL A 47 -11.01 -15.68 3.96
C VAL A 47 -10.93 -15.29 5.44
N ASP A 48 -9.93 -15.80 6.14
CA ASP A 48 -9.71 -15.56 7.56
C ASP A 48 -8.81 -14.34 7.79
N ILE A 49 -7.76 -14.21 6.97
CA ILE A 49 -6.78 -13.13 7.02
C ILE A 49 -6.63 -12.54 5.62
N ALA A 50 -6.58 -11.22 5.49
CA ALA A 50 -6.40 -10.55 4.22
C ALA A 50 -5.40 -9.39 4.31
N ALA A 51 -4.53 -9.23 3.28
CA ALA A 51 -3.73 -8.03 3.12
C ALA A 51 -4.43 -7.10 2.11
N VAL A 52 -4.76 -5.89 2.56
CA VAL A 52 -5.65 -4.94 1.88
C VAL A 52 -5.11 -3.50 1.99
N PRO A 53 -5.60 -2.55 1.16
CA PRO A 53 -5.32 -1.13 1.36
C PRO A 53 -5.77 -0.66 2.75
N ALA A 54 -4.97 0.21 3.37
CA ALA A 54 -5.20 0.67 4.73
C ALA A 54 -6.57 1.36 4.90
N ASN A 55 -6.98 2.19 3.95
CA ASN A 55 -8.29 2.84 3.98
C ASN A 55 -9.44 1.83 3.81
N LEU A 56 -9.28 0.79 2.99
CA LEU A 56 -10.29 -0.26 2.81
C LEU A 56 -10.52 -1.03 4.12
N ALA A 57 -9.49 -1.28 4.92
CA ALA A 57 -9.65 -1.91 6.24
C ALA A 57 -10.63 -1.13 7.13
N SER A 58 -10.50 0.20 7.19
CA SER A 58 -11.42 1.08 7.91
C SER A 58 -12.84 1.08 7.32
N VAL A 59 -12.95 1.08 5.99
CA VAL A 59 -14.26 0.98 5.30
C VAL A 59 -14.94 -0.35 5.64
N LEU A 60 -14.20 -1.45 5.67
CA LEU A 60 -14.72 -2.78 6.04
C LEU A 60 -15.16 -2.84 7.50
N TYR A 61 -14.35 -2.30 8.41
CA TYR A 61 -14.70 -2.21 9.83
C TYR A 61 -16.01 -1.43 10.08
N ASN A 62 -16.20 -0.32 9.36
CA ASN A 62 -17.42 0.49 9.47
C ASN A 62 -18.63 -0.09 8.71
N LYS A 63 -18.45 -1.21 8.00
CA LYS A 63 -19.53 -1.83 7.23
C LYS A 63 -20.33 -2.78 8.09
N GLU A 64 -21.66 -2.59 8.13
CA GLU A 64 -22.56 -3.49 8.86
C GLU A 64 -22.40 -4.96 8.46
N GLY A 65 -22.24 -5.82 9.45
CA GLY A 65 -22.07 -7.28 9.29
C GLY A 65 -20.65 -7.72 8.90
N VAL A 66 -19.69 -6.82 8.93
CA VAL A 66 -18.25 -7.13 8.79
C VAL A 66 -17.58 -6.82 10.13
N ASP A 67 -16.86 -7.80 10.65
CA ASP A 67 -16.20 -7.72 11.97
C ASP A 67 -14.72 -8.13 11.78
N VAL A 68 -13.84 -7.12 11.71
CA VAL A 68 -12.42 -7.29 11.40
C VAL A 68 -11.56 -6.39 12.26
N SER A 69 -10.35 -6.87 12.59
CA SER A 69 -9.30 -6.06 13.21
C SER A 69 -8.03 -6.05 12.36
N VAL A 70 -7.25 -4.97 12.46
CA VAL A 70 -5.94 -4.87 11.82
C VAL A 70 -4.89 -5.54 12.69
N LEU A 71 -4.17 -6.50 12.11
CA LEU A 71 -3.10 -7.25 12.77
C LEU A 71 -1.75 -6.52 12.68
N ALA A 72 -1.45 -5.94 11.50
CA ALA A 72 -0.20 -5.24 11.25
C ALA A 72 -0.31 -4.27 10.05
N VAL A 73 0.50 -3.22 10.07
CA VAL A 73 0.85 -2.45 8.87
C VAL A 73 1.93 -3.23 8.12
N ASN A 74 1.73 -3.46 6.84
CA ASN A 74 2.65 -4.27 6.01
C ASN A 74 3.33 -3.50 4.89
N THR A 75 2.84 -2.32 4.55
CA THR A 75 3.40 -1.49 3.47
C THR A 75 3.18 -0.02 3.81
N LEU A 76 4.27 0.74 3.88
CA LEU A 76 4.21 2.20 4.01
C LEU A 76 3.98 2.87 2.64
N GLY A 77 4.45 4.11 2.44
CA GLY A 77 4.30 4.79 1.18
C GLY A 77 5.08 4.10 0.05
N VAL A 78 4.43 3.93 -1.09
CA VAL A 78 5.02 3.34 -2.31
C VAL A 78 4.70 4.17 -3.55
N LEU A 79 4.21 5.40 -3.34
CA LEU A 79 3.77 6.30 -4.40
C LEU A 79 4.85 7.33 -4.70
N TYR A 80 5.05 7.59 -5.99
CA TYR A 80 6.06 8.51 -6.49
C TYR A 80 5.49 9.38 -7.60
N ILE A 81 5.90 10.64 -7.66
CA ILE A 81 5.77 11.43 -8.86
C ILE A 81 6.96 11.11 -9.76
N VAL A 82 6.66 10.65 -10.94
CA VAL A 82 7.64 10.33 -11.98
C VAL A 82 7.43 11.26 -13.18
N GLU A 83 8.50 11.59 -13.86
CA GLU A 83 8.51 12.52 -14.97
C GLU A 83 9.33 11.96 -16.12
N ASN A 84 8.83 12.17 -17.36
CA ASN A 84 9.60 11.96 -18.58
C ASN A 84 10.23 13.30 -18.98
N GLY A 85 11.27 13.71 -18.27
CA GLY A 85 11.89 15.02 -18.40
C GLY A 85 12.62 15.46 -17.13
N ASP A 86 12.76 16.78 -16.93
CA ASP A 86 13.55 17.37 -15.84
C ASP A 86 12.92 18.68 -15.30
N SER A 87 11.61 18.83 -15.37
CA SER A 87 10.92 20.08 -15.05
C SER A 87 10.35 20.12 -13.61
N VAL A 88 10.24 18.98 -12.94
CA VAL A 88 9.71 18.88 -11.56
C VAL A 88 10.86 18.68 -10.58
N GLN A 89 11.16 19.69 -9.78
CA GLN A 89 12.19 19.65 -8.72
C GLN A 89 11.56 19.76 -7.32
N SER A 90 10.29 20.17 -7.24
CA SER A 90 9.53 20.32 -6.01
C SER A 90 8.04 20.16 -6.27
N VAL A 91 7.23 20.02 -5.22
CA VAL A 91 5.77 19.97 -5.34
C VAL A 91 5.22 21.21 -6.05
N ALA A 92 5.80 22.38 -5.83
CA ALA A 92 5.36 23.64 -6.45
C ALA A 92 5.43 23.62 -7.98
N ASP A 93 6.33 22.84 -8.57
CA ASP A 93 6.50 22.72 -10.01
C ASP A 93 5.39 21.90 -10.70
N LEU A 94 4.53 21.26 -9.91
CA LEU A 94 3.35 20.55 -10.41
C LEU A 94 2.24 21.49 -10.85
N LYS A 95 2.27 22.76 -10.40
CA LYS A 95 1.23 23.74 -10.75
C LYS A 95 1.16 23.97 -12.27
N GLY A 96 -0.05 23.84 -12.81
CA GLY A 96 -0.31 23.95 -14.25
C GLY A 96 -0.02 22.69 -15.06
N LYS A 97 0.50 21.63 -14.44
CA LYS A 97 0.81 20.37 -15.14
C LYS A 97 -0.40 19.44 -15.19
N THR A 98 -0.34 18.50 -16.16
CA THR A 98 -1.19 17.32 -16.20
C THR A 98 -0.46 16.17 -15.50
N ILE A 99 -1.13 15.55 -14.53
CA ILE A 99 -0.62 14.39 -13.77
C ILE A 99 -1.47 13.18 -14.14
N TYR A 100 -0.86 12.17 -14.74
CA TYR A 100 -1.50 10.88 -14.97
C TYR A 100 -1.49 10.07 -13.69
N ALA A 101 -2.65 9.61 -13.24
CA ALA A 101 -2.79 8.85 -12.00
C ALA A 101 -3.76 7.68 -12.19
N SER A 102 -3.78 6.75 -11.25
CA SER A 102 -4.82 5.72 -11.12
C SER A 102 -5.23 5.58 -9.66
N GLY A 103 -6.23 4.75 -9.38
CA GLY A 103 -6.71 4.56 -8.01
C GLY A 103 -7.58 5.71 -7.51
N LYS A 104 -8.45 6.24 -8.39
CA LYS A 104 -9.48 7.21 -7.98
C LYS A 104 -10.41 6.58 -6.93
N GLY A 105 -10.69 7.32 -5.85
CA GLY A 105 -11.47 6.83 -4.70
C GLY A 105 -10.67 5.95 -3.73
N ALA A 106 -9.35 5.82 -3.91
CA ALA A 106 -8.48 5.01 -3.06
C ALA A 106 -7.25 5.82 -2.57
N THR A 107 -6.41 5.19 -1.77
CA THR A 107 -5.20 5.81 -1.18
C THR A 107 -4.41 6.70 -2.14
N PRO A 108 -4.17 6.32 -3.42
CA PRO A 108 -3.40 7.16 -4.33
C PRO A 108 -4.00 8.56 -4.54
N GLU A 109 -5.33 8.65 -4.74
CA GLU A 109 -6.00 9.94 -4.89
C GLU A 109 -5.86 10.80 -3.64
N TYR A 110 -6.10 10.22 -2.47
CA TYR A 110 -6.05 10.96 -1.21
C TYR A 110 -4.63 11.44 -0.89
N ALA A 111 -3.63 10.60 -1.13
CA ALA A 111 -2.23 10.96 -0.93
C ALA A 111 -1.80 12.11 -1.85
N LEU A 112 -2.17 12.06 -3.13
CA LEU A 112 -1.88 13.13 -4.08
C LEU A 112 -2.57 14.43 -3.68
N ASN A 113 -3.85 14.39 -3.37
CA ASN A 113 -4.63 15.57 -2.98
C ASN A 113 -4.10 16.19 -1.68
N TYR A 114 -3.72 15.37 -0.70
CA TYR A 114 -3.13 15.85 0.55
C TYR A 114 -1.81 16.57 0.28
N MET A 115 -0.90 15.97 -0.45
CA MET A 115 0.40 16.57 -0.81
C MET A 115 0.20 17.91 -1.55
N LEU A 116 -0.67 17.96 -2.55
CA LEU A 116 -0.94 19.17 -3.31
C LEU A 116 -1.50 20.28 -2.42
N THR A 117 -2.54 19.97 -1.64
CA THR A 117 -3.23 20.93 -0.78
C THR A 117 -2.31 21.47 0.33
N ALA A 118 -1.51 20.61 0.95
CA ALA A 118 -0.55 21.02 1.98
C ALA A 118 0.54 21.97 1.43
N ASN A 119 0.80 21.91 0.13
CA ASN A 119 1.72 22.83 -0.56
C ASN A 119 1.01 24.02 -1.24
N GLY A 120 -0.27 24.27 -0.92
CA GLY A 120 -1.02 25.41 -1.43
C GLY A 120 -1.44 25.29 -2.90
N ILE A 121 -1.50 24.05 -3.42
CA ILE A 121 -1.96 23.76 -4.78
C ILE A 121 -3.39 23.16 -4.68
N ASP A 122 -4.36 23.81 -5.32
CA ASP A 122 -5.73 23.31 -5.40
C ASP A 122 -5.79 22.18 -6.46
N PRO A 123 -6.06 20.91 -6.06
CA PRO A 123 -6.05 19.79 -7.00
C PRO A 123 -7.12 19.88 -8.09
N GLU A 124 -8.17 20.69 -7.89
CA GLU A 124 -9.23 20.86 -8.88
C GLU A 124 -9.00 22.05 -9.85
N LYS A 125 -8.11 23.00 -9.49
CA LYS A 125 -7.91 24.23 -10.25
C LYS A 125 -6.51 24.45 -10.75
N ASP A 126 -5.51 24.06 -9.95
CA ASP A 126 -4.11 24.39 -10.19
C ASP A 126 -3.35 23.30 -10.97
N VAL A 127 -3.94 22.11 -11.07
CA VAL A 127 -3.41 20.97 -11.84
C VAL A 127 -4.52 20.29 -12.62
N THR A 128 -4.18 19.47 -13.60
CA THR A 128 -5.12 18.57 -14.26
C THR A 128 -4.76 17.14 -13.88
N ILE A 129 -5.60 16.42 -13.13
CA ILE A 129 -5.37 15.03 -12.79
C ILE A 129 -6.18 14.15 -13.73
N GLU A 130 -5.49 13.41 -14.60
CA GLU A 130 -6.11 12.43 -15.50
C GLU A 130 -6.03 11.03 -14.91
N TYR A 131 -7.16 10.56 -14.38
CA TYR A 131 -7.27 9.21 -13.83
C TYR A 131 -7.43 8.17 -14.95
N LYS A 132 -6.54 7.18 -14.95
CA LYS A 132 -6.58 6.00 -15.79
C LYS A 132 -7.16 4.83 -14.99
N SER A 133 -7.63 3.80 -15.71
CA SER A 133 -8.19 2.60 -15.07
C SER A 133 -7.10 1.79 -14.37
N GLU A 134 -5.89 1.73 -14.95
CA GLU A 134 -4.78 0.93 -14.47
C GLU A 134 -3.45 1.72 -14.45
N HIS A 135 -2.53 1.29 -13.61
CA HIS A 135 -1.17 1.87 -13.54
C HIS A 135 -0.39 1.73 -14.85
N SER A 136 -0.60 0.62 -15.58
CA SER A 136 0.01 0.37 -16.88
C SER A 136 -0.36 1.42 -17.94
N GLU A 137 -1.57 1.96 -17.88
CA GLU A 137 -2.01 3.05 -18.76
C GLU A 137 -1.32 4.38 -18.41
N CYS A 138 -1.04 4.62 -17.11
CA CYS A 138 -0.25 5.77 -16.69
C CYS A 138 1.20 5.64 -17.19
N VAL A 139 1.80 4.45 -17.11
CA VAL A 139 3.15 4.19 -17.66
C VAL A 139 3.18 4.45 -19.17
N ALA A 140 2.18 4.00 -19.91
CA ALA A 140 2.07 4.22 -21.34
C ALA A 140 1.92 5.72 -21.68
N ALA A 141 1.08 6.46 -20.94
CA ALA A 141 0.90 7.90 -21.13
C ALA A 141 2.18 8.68 -20.84
N LEU A 142 2.90 8.31 -19.77
CA LEU A 142 4.18 8.89 -19.39
C LEU A 142 5.25 8.67 -20.48
N ALA A 143 5.34 7.47 -21.01
CA ALA A 143 6.33 7.14 -22.05
C ALA A 143 6.03 7.80 -23.41
N ALA A 144 4.77 8.07 -23.71
CA ALA A 144 4.34 8.62 -24.99
C ALA A 144 4.53 10.13 -25.13
N ASN A 145 4.70 10.87 -24.03
CA ASN A 145 4.74 12.33 -24.01
C ASN A 145 6.02 12.83 -23.31
N GLU A 146 6.77 13.70 -23.98
CA GLU A 146 7.85 14.47 -23.36
C GLU A 146 7.24 15.42 -22.30
N ASP A 147 7.96 15.66 -21.23
CA ASP A 147 7.53 16.47 -20.06
C ASP A 147 6.27 15.95 -19.35
N ALA A 148 5.83 14.72 -19.64
CA ALA A 148 4.72 14.09 -18.95
C ALA A 148 5.07 13.78 -17.50
N VAL A 149 4.07 13.95 -16.62
CA VAL A 149 4.15 13.65 -15.20
C VAL A 149 3.11 12.59 -14.84
N ALA A 150 3.49 11.60 -14.07
CA ALA A 150 2.57 10.61 -13.55
C ALA A 150 2.80 10.35 -12.06
N MET A 151 1.75 9.97 -11.36
CA MET A 151 1.87 9.35 -10.05
C MET A 151 1.75 7.84 -10.21
N LEU A 152 2.80 7.12 -9.83
CA LEU A 152 2.88 5.67 -9.93
C LEU A 152 3.30 5.04 -8.61
N PRO A 153 2.76 3.85 -8.27
CA PRO A 153 3.32 3.03 -7.20
C PRO A 153 4.48 2.18 -7.70
N GLN A 154 5.32 1.70 -6.77
CA GLN A 154 6.13 0.52 -7.06
C GLN A 154 5.23 -0.72 -7.25
N PRO A 155 5.59 -1.64 -8.15
CA PRO A 155 6.78 -1.69 -9.01
C PRO A 155 6.65 -0.96 -10.36
N PHE A 156 5.55 -0.24 -10.62
CA PHE A 156 5.31 0.44 -11.91
C PHE A 156 6.29 1.58 -12.19
N VAL A 157 6.82 2.24 -11.15
CA VAL A 157 7.94 3.19 -11.26
C VAL A 157 9.15 2.49 -11.90
N THR A 158 9.54 1.34 -11.36
CA THR A 158 10.66 0.55 -11.88
C THR A 158 10.41 0.07 -13.31
N VAL A 159 9.18 -0.34 -13.63
CA VAL A 159 8.79 -0.71 -15.01
C VAL A 159 8.95 0.48 -15.95
N ALA A 160 8.43 1.65 -15.59
CA ALA A 160 8.52 2.86 -16.41
C ALA A 160 9.97 3.26 -16.69
N MET A 161 10.81 3.33 -15.66
CA MET A 161 12.23 3.66 -15.78
C MET A 161 13.04 2.63 -16.58
N THR A 162 12.62 1.36 -16.54
CA THR A 162 13.26 0.30 -17.34
C THR A 162 12.90 0.42 -18.84
N GLN A 163 11.70 0.90 -19.16
CA GLN A 163 11.23 1.08 -20.53
C GLN A 163 11.75 2.35 -21.21
N ASN A 164 12.02 3.39 -20.43
CA ASN A 164 12.51 4.67 -20.94
C ASN A 164 13.48 5.31 -19.94
N GLU A 165 14.74 5.45 -20.34
CA GLU A 165 15.83 6.02 -19.52
C GLU A 165 15.67 7.51 -19.19
N ASN A 166 14.79 8.23 -19.91
CA ASN A 166 14.48 9.63 -19.62
C ASN A 166 13.46 9.78 -18.47
N ILE A 167 12.82 8.69 -18.07
CA ILE A 167 11.89 8.70 -16.94
C ILE A 167 12.68 8.62 -15.62
N ARG A 168 12.36 9.54 -14.72
CA ARG A 168 12.98 9.61 -13.39
C ARG A 168 11.93 9.74 -12.30
N VAL A 169 12.28 9.38 -11.10
CA VAL A 169 11.56 9.78 -9.90
C VAL A 169 11.83 11.27 -9.66
N ALA A 170 10.78 12.07 -9.65
CA ALA A 170 10.83 13.49 -9.36
C ALA A 170 10.59 13.77 -7.87
N LEU A 171 9.55 13.12 -7.27
CA LEU A 171 9.22 13.26 -5.86
C LEU A 171 8.85 11.91 -5.26
N ASP A 172 9.26 11.66 -4.03
CA ASP A 172 8.78 10.57 -3.18
C ASP A 172 7.61 11.08 -2.35
N LEU A 173 6.41 10.53 -2.56
CA LEU A 173 5.22 10.95 -1.82
C LEU A 173 5.29 10.58 -0.34
N THR A 174 6.08 9.60 0.05
CA THR A 174 6.31 9.26 1.47
C THR A 174 6.99 10.42 2.17
N GLU A 175 8.09 10.92 1.58
CA GLU A 175 8.80 12.07 2.12
C GLU A 175 7.95 13.35 2.12
N GLU A 176 7.23 13.60 1.02
CA GLU A 176 6.37 14.79 0.91
C GLU A 176 5.17 14.73 1.87
N TRP A 177 4.60 13.55 2.08
CA TRP A 177 3.57 13.32 3.10
C TRP A 177 4.08 13.62 4.50
N GLU A 178 5.25 13.09 4.83
CA GLU A 178 5.87 13.32 6.13
C GLU A 178 6.16 14.80 6.38
N LYS A 179 6.68 15.52 5.38
CA LYS A 179 6.91 16.97 5.45
C LYS A 179 5.61 17.75 5.67
N ALA A 180 4.51 17.29 5.05
CA ALA A 180 3.20 17.94 5.12
C ALA A 180 2.45 17.64 6.42
N SER A 181 2.67 16.49 7.05
CA SER A 181 1.91 16.03 8.22
C SER A 181 2.37 16.60 9.56
N GLY A 182 3.46 17.38 9.60
CA GLY A 182 3.96 18.05 10.80
C GLY A 182 5.38 17.66 11.17
N ASP A 183 5.84 18.12 12.34
CA ASP A 183 7.18 17.91 12.88
C ASP A 183 7.14 16.99 14.11
N GLY A 184 8.23 16.22 14.31
CA GLY A 184 8.44 15.41 15.51
C GLY A 184 7.41 14.28 15.66
N ASP A 185 6.87 14.13 16.86
CA ASP A 185 5.94 13.03 17.23
C ASP A 185 4.57 13.13 16.53
N THR A 186 4.25 14.25 15.88
CA THR A 186 3.01 14.43 15.11
C THR A 186 3.13 13.98 13.67
N LYS A 187 4.33 13.59 13.25
CA LYS A 187 4.63 13.18 11.88
C LYS A 187 3.89 11.88 11.53
N ALA A 188 2.91 11.98 10.63
CA ALA A 188 2.15 10.83 10.18
C ALA A 188 2.87 10.09 9.04
N ALA A 189 2.91 8.77 9.11
CA ALA A 189 3.40 7.95 8.01
C ALA A 189 2.33 7.82 6.92
N LEU A 190 2.75 7.79 5.65
CA LEU A 190 1.89 7.34 4.55
C LEU A 190 1.80 5.82 4.63
N ILE A 191 0.59 5.27 4.82
CA ILE A 191 0.34 3.84 4.94
C ILE A 191 -0.51 3.37 3.76
N THR A 192 0.00 2.43 2.98
CA THR A 192 -0.72 1.93 1.82
C THR A 192 -1.33 0.56 2.04
N GLY A 193 -0.73 -0.29 2.87
CA GLY A 193 -1.19 -1.64 3.10
C GLY A 193 -1.21 -2.06 4.57
N VAL A 194 -2.21 -2.88 4.91
CA VAL A 194 -2.36 -3.53 6.22
C VAL A 194 -2.79 -4.98 6.05
N VAL A 195 -2.58 -5.75 7.10
CA VAL A 195 -3.15 -7.11 7.25
C VAL A 195 -4.30 -7.04 8.23
N ILE A 196 -5.45 -7.54 7.84
CA ILE A 196 -6.64 -7.68 8.68
C ILE A 196 -6.98 -9.15 8.89
N ALA A 197 -7.67 -9.44 9.99
CA ALA A 197 -8.31 -10.73 10.23
C ALA A 197 -9.74 -10.55 10.70
N ARG A 198 -10.57 -11.56 10.48
CA ARG A 198 -11.92 -11.62 11.05
C ARG A 198 -11.81 -11.86 12.56
N ASN A 199 -12.64 -11.17 13.36
CA ASN A 199 -12.61 -11.30 14.81
C ASN A 199 -13.07 -12.67 15.29
N ASP A 200 -14.05 -13.30 14.62
CA ASP A 200 -14.45 -14.66 14.93
C ASP A 200 -13.34 -15.70 14.73
N PHE A 201 -12.47 -15.48 13.73
CA PHE A 201 -11.28 -16.31 13.53
C PHE A 201 -10.21 -16.06 14.61
N ILE A 202 -9.96 -14.79 14.94
CA ILE A 202 -9.01 -14.42 16.01
C ILE A 202 -9.42 -15.08 17.34
N GLU A 203 -10.71 -15.00 17.71
CA GLU A 203 -11.25 -15.56 18.94
C GLU A 203 -11.18 -17.09 18.96
N ALA A 204 -11.48 -17.74 17.84
CA ALA A 204 -11.48 -19.20 17.74
C ALA A 204 -10.07 -19.80 17.64
N HIS A 205 -9.09 -19.06 17.10
CA HIS A 205 -7.77 -19.56 16.77
C HIS A 205 -6.62 -18.60 17.16
N PRO A 206 -6.56 -18.13 18.43
CA PRO A 206 -5.58 -17.13 18.86
C PRO A 206 -4.13 -17.59 18.64
N ASP A 207 -3.81 -18.86 18.91
CA ASP A 207 -2.47 -19.41 18.73
C ASP A 207 -2.07 -19.44 17.24
N ALA A 208 -3.02 -19.66 16.32
CA ALA A 208 -2.76 -19.65 14.90
C ALA A 208 -2.48 -18.23 14.39
N VAL A 209 -3.18 -17.22 14.93
CA VAL A 209 -2.96 -15.80 14.61
C VAL A 209 -1.59 -15.35 15.11
N GLU A 210 -1.23 -15.71 16.33
CA GLU A 210 0.10 -15.39 16.90
C GLU A 210 1.23 -16.02 16.08
N THR A 211 1.08 -17.30 15.70
CA THR A 211 2.03 -18.00 14.85
C THR A 211 2.13 -17.35 13.47
N PHE A 212 0.99 -16.95 12.87
CA PHE A 212 0.98 -16.22 11.61
C PHE A 212 1.77 -14.92 11.70
N LEU A 213 1.55 -14.12 12.74
CA LEU A 213 2.25 -12.84 12.92
C LEU A 213 3.76 -13.03 13.00
N GLN A 214 4.22 -14.02 13.78
CA GLN A 214 5.66 -14.34 13.89
C GLN A 214 6.26 -14.79 12.55
N GLN A 215 5.58 -15.66 11.83
CA GLN A 215 6.03 -16.16 10.53
C GLN A 215 5.98 -15.06 9.45
N TYR A 216 4.98 -14.19 9.51
CA TYR A 216 4.87 -13.08 8.59
C TYR A 216 5.97 -12.03 8.82
N GLU A 217 6.24 -11.68 10.08
CA GLU A 217 7.37 -10.80 10.43
C GLU A 217 8.69 -11.37 9.92
N ALA A 218 8.92 -12.67 10.12
CA ALA A 218 10.11 -13.35 9.60
C ALA A 218 10.17 -13.30 8.06
N SER A 219 9.03 -13.45 7.37
CA SER A 219 8.95 -13.33 5.91
C SER A 219 9.30 -11.91 5.43
N VAL A 220 8.76 -10.87 6.08
CA VAL A 220 9.08 -9.46 5.77
C VAL A 220 10.56 -9.18 5.95
N ASN A 221 11.14 -9.61 7.07
CA ASN A 221 12.57 -9.45 7.33
C ASN A 221 13.41 -10.18 6.28
N TYR A 222 13.04 -11.43 5.92
CA TYR A 222 13.73 -12.17 4.88
C TYR A 222 13.72 -11.44 3.54
N VAL A 223 12.55 -10.89 3.13
CA VAL A 223 12.39 -10.17 1.86
C VAL A 223 13.29 -8.93 1.80
N ASN A 224 13.37 -8.19 2.90
CA ASN A 224 14.18 -6.97 2.97
C ASN A 224 15.69 -7.28 3.04
N ASP A 225 16.07 -8.35 3.71
CA ASP A 225 17.48 -8.72 3.92
C ASP A 225 18.07 -9.55 2.75
N ASN A 226 17.21 -10.24 1.95
CA ASN A 226 17.63 -11.16 0.89
C ASN A 226 16.92 -10.82 -0.43
N VAL A 227 17.10 -9.58 -0.90
CA VAL A 227 16.36 -9.00 -2.04
C VAL A 227 16.42 -9.85 -3.30
N ALA A 228 17.61 -10.38 -3.64
CA ALA A 228 17.79 -11.17 -4.87
C ALA A 228 17.01 -12.51 -4.81
N GLU A 229 17.08 -13.22 -3.69
CA GLU A 229 16.37 -14.47 -3.45
C GLU A 229 14.85 -14.21 -3.37
N ALA A 230 14.44 -13.17 -2.66
CA ALA A 230 13.03 -12.76 -2.56
C ALA A 230 12.47 -12.39 -3.93
N ALA A 231 13.24 -11.72 -4.78
CA ALA A 231 12.82 -11.39 -6.14
C ALA A 231 12.52 -12.62 -6.99
N VAL A 232 13.29 -13.71 -6.81
CA VAL A 232 13.00 -14.99 -7.47
C VAL A 232 11.65 -15.54 -7.01
N LEU A 233 11.37 -15.51 -5.69
CA LEU A 233 10.08 -15.95 -5.15
C LEU A 233 8.92 -15.08 -5.68
N VAL A 234 9.10 -13.77 -5.71
CA VAL A 234 8.12 -12.83 -6.30
C VAL A 234 7.79 -13.20 -7.74
N GLY A 235 8.81 -13.58 -8.53
CA GLY A 235 8.64 -14.05 -9.90
C GLY A 235 7.92 -15.40 -9.98
N ASN A 236 8.26 -16.36 -9.10
CA ASN A 236 7.66 -17.69 -9.05
C ASN A 236 6.15 -17.62 -8.72
N TYR A 237 5.73 -16.67 -7.87
CA TYR A 237 4.32 -16.43 -7.52
C TYR A 237 3.61 -15.49 -8.49
N ASP A 238 4.21 -15.16 -9.63
CA ASP A 238 3.62 -14.33 -10.70
C ASP A 238 3.11 -12.96 -10.21
N ILE A 239 3.78 -12.40 -9.18
CA ILE A 239 3.46 -11.07 -8.67
C ILE A 239 3.99 -10.03 -9.66
N VAL A 240 5.30 -10.07 -9.96
CA VAL A 240 5.97 -9.30 -11.01
C VAL A 240 7.23 -10.05 -11.43
N ALA A 241 7.77 -9.77 -12.62
CA ALA A 241 9.00 -10.42 -13.09
C ALA A 241 10.15 -10.23 -12.08
N ALA A 242 10.94 -11.28 -11.82
CA ALA A 242 12.01 -11.28 -10.82
C ALA A 242 13.00 -10.12 -10.98
N GLN A 243 13.40 -9.80 -12.24
CA GLN A 243 14.32 -8.68 -12.52
C GLN A 243 13.74 -7.30 -12.17
N VAL A 244 12.40 -7.15 -12.25
CA VAL A 244 11.71 -5.94 -11.80
C VAL A 244 11.61 -5.93 -10.27
N ALA A 245 11.26 -7.08 -9.66
CA ALA A 245 11.17 -7.23 -8.22
C ALA A 245 12.49 -6.89 -7.51
N GLU A 246 13.63 -7.38 -8.03
CA GLU A 246 14.95 -7.12 -7.45
C GLU A 246 15.28 -5.64 -7.34
N LYS A 247 14.83 -4.84 -8.31
CA LYS A 247 15.02 -3.38 -8.29
C LYS A 247 13.94 -2.66 -7.47
N ALA A 248 12.72 -3.20 -7.41
CA ALA A 248 11.59 -2.55 -6.79
C ALA A 248 11.47 -2.81 -5.28
N ILE A 249 11.87 -3.99 -4.79
CA ILE A 249 11.74 -4.37 -3.37
C ILE A 249 12.32 -3.31 -2.42
N PRO A 250 13.55 -2.77 -2.64
CA PRO A 250 14.11 -1.75 -1.75
C PRO A 250 13.27 -0.47 -1.64
N GLU A 251 12.47 -0.17 -2.67
CA GLU A 251 11.63 1.02 -2.77
C GLU A 251 10.15 0.74 -2.46
N CYS A 252 9.81 -0.50 -2.06
CA CYS A 252 8.43 -0.89 -1.77
C CYS A 252 8.01 -0.62 -0.32
N ASN A 253 8.91 -0.14 0.54
CA ASN A 253 8.65 0.12 1.96
C ASN A 253 7.88 -1.02 2.65
N ILE A 254 8.27 -2.27 2.32
CA ILE A 254 7.70 -3.48 2.92
C ILE A 254 8.11 -3.52 4.39
N THR A 255 7.13 -3.62 5.28
CA THR A 255 7.36 -3.50 6.72
C THR A 255 6.46 -4.45 7.51
N PHE A 256 6.77 -4.61 8.79
CA PHE A 256 5.90 -5.25 9.77
C PHE A 256 5.83 -4.35 11.01
N ILE A 257 4.68 -3.71 11.23
CA ILE A 257 4.45 -2.85 12.39
C ILE A 257 3.15 -3.30 13.04
N ALA A 258 3.18 -3.72 14.30
CA ALA A 258 2.04 -4.25 15.04
C ALA A 258 1.86 -3.54 16.39
N GLY A 259 0.78 -3.86 17.12
CA GLY A 259 0.51 -3.35 18.47
C GLY A 259 0.37 -1.81 18.51
N ASN A 260 0.89 -1.20 19.55
CA ASN A 260 0.74 0.24 19.82
C ASN A 260 1.38 1.12 18.75
N ASP A 261 2.49 0.70 18.16
CA ASP A 261 3.12 1.43 17.05
C ASP A 261 2.24 1.45 15.80
N MET A 262 1.60 0.31 15.49
CA MET A 262 0.60 0.22 14.43
C MET A 262 -0.57 1.16 14.71
N LYS A 263 -1.18 1.10 15.90
CA LYS A 263 -2.31 1.96 16.29
C LYS A 263 -1.96 3.44 16.14
N ALA A 264 -0.82 3.86 16.69
CA ALA A 264 -0.40 5.26 16.63
C ALA A 264 -0.24 5.77 15.18
N LYS A 265 0.43 4.99 14.33
CA LYS A 265 0.65 5.36 12.93
C LYS A 265 -0.62 5.30 12.09
N LEU A 266 -1.36 4.21 12.20
CA LEU A 266 -2.56 3.99 11.38
C LEU A 266 -3.70 4.92 11.77
N SER A 267 -3.93 5.20 13.07
CA SER A 267 -4.95 6.15 13.50
C SER A 267 -4.65 7.57 13.03
N SER A 268 -3.38 8.00 13.07
CA SER A 268 -2.95 9.30 12.55
C SER A 268 -3.19 9.40 11.04
N TYR A 269 -2.81 8.37 10.27
CA TYR A 269 -3.04 8.29 8.83
C TYR A 269 -4.54 8.35 8.47
N LEU A 270 -5.38 7.51 9.13
CA LEU A 270 -6.82 7.50 8.90
C LEU A 270 -7.48 8.82 9.29
N GLY A 271 -6.97 9.51 10.32
CA GLY A 271 -7.40 10.85 10.70
C GLY A 271 -7.24 11.86 9.57
N ILE A 272 -6.08 11.87 8.91
CA ILE A 272 -5.82 12.75 7.75
C ILE A 272 -6.78 12.43 6.60
N LEU A 273 -7.02 11.14 6.31
CA LEU A 273 -7.98 10.76 5.27
C LEU A 273 -9.41 11.18 5.61
N PHE A 274 -9.81 11.02 6.88
CA PHE A 274 -11.13 11.41 7.35
C PHE A 274 -11.36 12.92 7.22
N GLU A 275 -10.37 13.74 7.55
CA GLU A 275 -10.45 15.20 7.39
C GLU A 275 -10.62 15.62 5.92
N GLN A 276 -9.99 14.91 4.99
CA GLN A 276 -10.14 15.16 3.56
C GLN A 276 -11.51 14.70 3.03
N ASN A 277 -11.90 13.47 3.38
CA ASN A 277 -13.14 12.85 2.93
C ASN A 277 -13.55 11.73 3.91
N PRO A 278 -14.56 11.94 4.76
CA PRO A 278 -15.03 10.90 5.68
C PRO A 278 -15.37 9.56 5.01
N ALA A 279 -15.86 9.58 3.77
CA ALA A 279 -16.18 8.36 3.05
C ALA A 279 -14.94 7.51 2.72
N ALA A 280 -13.74 8.12 2.68
CA ALA A 280 -12.48 7.40 2.45
C ALA A 280 -12.20 6.34 3.51
N VAL A 281 -12.70 6.53 4.72
CA VAL A 281 -12.53 5.63 5.87
C VAL A 281 -13.83 4.94 6.32
N GLY A 282 -14.88 5.02 5.49
CA GLY A 282 -16.18 4.39 5.80
C GLY A 282 -17.14 5.25 6.61
N GLY A 283 -16.92 6.58 6.68
CA GLY A 283 -17.82 7.55 7.31
C GLY A 283 -17.51 7.88 8.77
N ALA A 284 -16.69 7.07 9.45
CA ALA A 284 -16.24 7.30 10.82
C ALA A 284 -14.82 6.76 11.02
N LEU A 285 -14.10 7.33 11.98
CA LEU A 285 -12.82 6.75 12.41
C LEU A 285 -13.09 5.47 13.23
N PRO A 286 -12.26 4.42 13.04
CA PRO A 286 -12.39 3.20 13.83
C PRO A 286 -12.14 3.43 15.33
N ASN A 287 -12.77 2.60 16.16
CA ASN A 287 -12.52 2.55 17.59
C ASN A 287 -11.26 1.72 17.93
N ASP A 288 -10.96 1.61 19.23
CA ASP A 288 -9.76 0.91 19.73
C ASP A 288 -9.73 -0.59 19.40
N ASP A 289 -10.88 -1.23 19.32
CA ASP A 289 -11.03 -2.66 18.97
C ASP A 289 -10.67 -2.99 17.50
N PHE A 290 -10.52 -1.97 16.67
CA PHE A 290 -9.99 -2.13 15.31
C PHE A 290 -8.51 -2.55 15.30
N TYR A 291 -7.75 -2.24 16.36
CA TYR A 291 -6.31 -2.43 16.41
C TYR A 291 -5.95 -3.63 17.29
N TYR A 292 -5.60 -4.75 16.68
CA TYR A 292 -5.25 -5.97 17.39
C TYR A 292 -4.02 -5.79 18.30
N ASN A 293 -4.13 -6.26 19.57
CA ASN A 293 -3.07 -6.17 20.59
C ASN A 293 -2.50 -4.76 20.81
N ALA A 294 -3.32 -3.72 20.67
CA ALA A 294 -2.96 -2.35 20.99
C ALA A 294 -3.79 -1.84 22.19
N ASP A 295 -3.14 -1.16 23.15
CA ASP A 295 -3.74 -0.56 24.34
C ASP A 295 -4.30 0.85 24.07
#